data_5a42e8a1108403d8b2110b59ca2207df
#
_entry.id   5a42e8a1108403d8b2110b59ca2207df
#
_cell.length_a   1.000
_cell.length_b   1.000
_cell.length_c   1.000
_cell.angle_alpha   90.00
_cell.angle_beta   90.00
_cell.angle_gamma   90.00
#
_symmetry.space_group_name_H-M   'P 1'
#
loop_
_entity.id
_entity.type
_entity.pdbx_description
1 polymer ?
#
loop_
_entity_poly.entity_id
_entity_poly.type
_entity_poly.pdbx_seq_one_letter_code
_entity_poly.pdbx_strand_id
1 'polypeptide(L)'
;MPSPQNFLTPSQLAANAKRVLLVFDGGDAPGYATVAVALTEEGTRRGYEVWAATEGLRSLTSERTSSPAFERLIVGRSERYALLAEGIPVRSMGRRVLDAGSDFRSERYRGFRERARRLEAAEEFSKQGFTQLICVGGDGTFAAAKAWREQLGPQVPVGFINVSIDNDLTGDRAIGFSTGVEAGAGIARGLLEDAYTHKRIYLMEMMGNRSGRHALHCGVAARAHLVVLPNFSFPDSVLAELAAALARVDYALVVVAEGYELDRRKQLSPMPSASEFLRQQLELAGLRDGPLKRVIAEPFSRHLRGVRPAFAEVTAAYLKASLVFDAFDAGRTAIMPFVLAAHDSGLRDFADVRSHHGVEPAFMPLLERLGLPLFRRHVSEHFVSGAGGRE
;
A
#
# COMPACT_ATOMS: atom_id res chain seq x y z
N MET A 1 13.93 -2.88 46.27
CA MET A 1 12.77 -3.59 45.72
C MET A 1 11.76 -2.55 45.30
N PRO A 2 11.38 -2.47 44.03
CA PRO A 2 10.31 -1.56 43.62
C PRO A 2 8.99 -2.07 44.21
N SER A 3 8.17 -1.13 44.72
CA SER A 3 6.83 -1.37 45.29
C SER A 3 5.91 -2.06 44.28
N PRO A 4 4.96 -2.91 44.72
CA PRO A 4 4.00 -3.54 43.83
C PRO A 4 3.19 -2.45 43.13
N GLN A 5 3.27 -2.43 41.78
CA GLN A 5 2.42 -1.57 40.96
C GLN A 5 0.96 -1.94 41.26
N ASN A 6 0.18 -0.97 41.69
CA ASN A 6 -1.27 -1.09 41.85
C ASN A 6 -1.90 -1.45 40.50
N PHE A 7 -2.19 -2.73 40.31
CA PHE A 7 -3.03 -3.18 39.20
C PHE A 7 -4.45 -2.68 39.46
N LEU A 8 -4.92 -1.78 38.61
CA LEU A 8 -6.31 -1.36 38.59
C LEU A 8 -7.21 -2.58 38.35
N THR A 9 -8.25 -2.71 39.11
CA THR A 9 -9.25 -3.78 38.93
C THR A 9 -10.00 -3.56 37.61
N PRO A 10 -10.52 -4.62 36.95
CA PRO A 10 -11.28 -4.52 35.70
C PRO A 10 -12.41 -3.49 35.73
N SER A 11 -13.08 -3.32 36.87
CA SER A 11 -14.13 -2.32 37.06
C SER A 11 -13.61 -0.87 37.11
N GLN A 12 -12.35 -0.64 37.49
CA GLN A 12 -11.71 0.68 37.49
C GLN A 12 -11.18 1.08 36.12
N LEU A 13 -10.88 0.12 35.25
CA LEU A 13 -10.52 0.33 33.85
C LEU A 13 -11.74 0.70 33.01
N ALA A 14 -12.94 0.28 33.37
CA ALA A 14 -14.13 0.35 32.51
C ALA A 14 -14.79 1.74 32.42
N ALA A 15 -14.59 2.63 33.38
CA ALA A 15 -15.39 3.86 33.45
C ALA A 15 -14.87 5.04 32.62
N ASN A 16 -13.56 5.04 32.20
CA ASN A 16 -12.93 6.13 31.44
C ASN A 16 -11.88 5.64 30.42
N ALA A 17 -11.91 4.40 30.01
CA ALA A 17 -10.92 3.89 29.07
C ALA A 17 -11.09 4.50 27.68
N LYS A 18 -10.06 5.18 27.19
CA LYS A 18 -9.97 5.63 25.80
C LYS A 18 -9.87 4.39 24.91
N ARG A 19 -10.91 4.08 24.13
CA ARG A 19 -10.96 2.92 23.22
C ARG A 19 -10.66 3.35 21.79
N VAL A 20 -9.53 2.91 21.25
CA VAL A 20 -9.18 3.15 19.85
C VAL A 20 -9.51 1.92 19.00
N LEU A 21 -10.26 2.16 17.91
CA LEU A 21 -10.52 1.14 16.91
C LEU A 21 -9.51 1.29 15.75
N LEU A 22 -8.83 0.20 15.43
CA LEU A 22 -7.99 0.06 14.24
C LEU A 22 -8.81 -0.61 13.13
N VAL A 23 -8.80 -0.02 11.95
CA VAL A 23 -9.46 -0.56 10.75
C VAL A 23 -8.43 -0.74 9.66
N PHE A 24 -8.11 -1.98 9.33
CA PHE A 24 -7.22 -2.35 8.24
C PHE A 24 -8.07 -2.61 7.00
N ASP A 25 -7.88 -1.82 5.92
CA ASP A 25 -8.71 -1.92 4.74
C ASP A 25 -7.89 -1.72 3.46
N GLY A 26 -8.44 -2.19 2.31
CA GLY A 26 -7.78 -2.06 1.01
C GLY A 26 -7.07 -3.32 0.55
N GLY A 27 -6.07 -3.15 -0.31
CA GLY A 27 -5.24 -4.26 -0.82
C GLY A 27 -4.15 -4.63 0.18
N ASP A 28 -3.72 -5.89 0.17
CA ASP A 28 -2.61 -6.34 1.00
C ASP A 28 -1.29 -5.65 0.63
N ALA A 29 -0.45 -5.38 1.64
CA ALA A 29 0.88 -4.79 1.49
C ALA A 29 1.79 -5.23 2.65
N PRO A 30 3.12 -5.26 2.47
CA PRO A 30 4.04 -5.47 3.57
C PRO A 30 3.86 -4.40 4.65
N GLY A 31 3.91 -4.81 5.93
CA GLY A 31 3.88 -3.89 7.06
C GLY A 31 2.54 -3.70 7.76
N TYR A 32 1.45 -4.30 7.31
CA TYR A 32 0.18 -4.27 8.05
C TYR A 32 0.33 -4.82 9.48
N ALA A 33 0.92 -6.02 9.62
CA ALA A 33 1.18 -6.62 10.94
C ALA A 33 2.10 -5.75 11.79
N THR A 34 3.14 -5.17 11.19
CA THR A 34 4.08 -4.24 11.85
C THR A 34 3.35 -3.02 12.42
N VAL A 35 2.48 -2.39 11.63
CA VAL A 35 1.69 -1.22 12.06
C VAL A 35 0.72 -1.62 13.17
N ALA A 36 0.08 -2.79 13.07
CA ALA A 36 -0.80 -3.29 14.12
C ALA A 36 -0.06 -3.49 15.45
N VAL A 37 1.16 -4.07 15.42
CA VAL A 37 2.01 -4.20 16.61
C VAL A 37 2.39 -2.83 17.17
N ALA A 38 2.92 -1.93 16.34
CA ALA A 38 3.36 -0.61 16.77
C ALA A 38 2.22 0.21 17.40
N LEU A 39 1.03 0.20 16.81
CA LEU A 39 -0.15 0.86 17.35
C LEU A 39 -0.64 0.21 18.65
N THR A 40 -0.56 -1.13 18.75
CA THR A 40 -0.96 -1.85 19.96
C THR A 40 -0.02 -1.53 21.13
N GLU A 41 1.29 -1.57 20.89
CA GLU A 41 2.30 -1.27 21.92
C GLU A 41 2.20 0.19 22.38
N GLU A 42 2.17 1.13 21.43
CA GLU A 42 2.14 2.55 21.75
C GLU A 42 0.82 2.97 22.41
N GLY A 43 -0.32 2.48 21.91
CA GLY A 43 -1.62 2.74 22.51
C GLY A 43 -1.73 2.17 23.92
N THR A 44 -1.33 0.92 24.13
CA THR A 44 -1.32 0.29 25.47
C THR A 44 -0.41 1.04 26.44
N ARG A 45 0.78 1.46 26.02
CA ARG A 45 1.72 2.25 26.83
C ARG A 45 1.11 3.57 27.31
N ARG A 46 0.20 4.16 26.53
CA ARG A 46 -0.51 5.41 26.84
C ARG A 46 -1.86 5.20 27.55
N GLY A 47 -2.21 3.97 27.87
CA GLY A 47 -3.45 3.64 28.59
C GLY A 47 -4.69 3.54 27.70
N TYR A 48 -4.51 3.38 26.38
CA TYR A 48 -5.61 3.07 25.47
C TYR A 48 -5.95 1.58 25.50
N GLU A 49 -7.22 1.26 25.38
CA GLU A 49 -7.66 -0.06 24.94
C GLU A 49 -7.62 -0.07 23.40
N VAL A 50 -6.78 -0.93 22.84
CA VAL A 50 -6.62 -1.04 21.38
C VAL A 50 -7.45 -2.20 20.85
N TRP A 51 -8.31 -1.92 19.91
CA TRP A 51 -9.20 -2.89 19.27
C TRP A 51 -8.98 -2.89 17.75
N ALA A 52 -9.24 -4.02 17.10
CA ALA A 52 -9.22 -4.11 15.64
C ALA A 52 -10.52 -4.68 15.09
N ALA A 53 -10.96 -4.14 13.97
CA ALA A 53 -12.00 -4.69 13.14
C ALA A 53 -11.47 -5.90 12.35
N THR A 54 -12.17 -7.04 12.37
CA THR A 54 -11.69 -8.32 11.82
C THR A 54 -11.89 -8.47 10.30
N GLU A 55 -12.68 -7.60 9.69
CA GLU A 55 -12.95 -7.54 8.23
C GLU A 55 -12.91 -6.09 7.72
N GLY A 56 -11.96 -5.28 8.19
CA GLY A 56 -11.88 -3.88 7.77
C GLY A 56 -13.18 -3.11 8.05
N LEU A 57 -13.55 -2.24 7.12
CA LEU A 57 -14.76 -1.41 7.23
C LEU A 57 -16.07 -2.21 7.25
N ARG A 58 -16.10 -3.41 6.68
CA ARG A 58 -17.28 -4.30 6.68
C ARG A 58 -17.70 -4.71 8.09
N SER A 59 -16.75 -4.88 9.03
CA SER A 59 -17.04 -5.25 10.42
C SER A 59 -18.03 -4.34 11.13
N LEU A 60 -18.13 -3.08 10.69
CA LEU A 60 -19.00 -2.06 11.27
C LEU A 60 -20.39 -2.01 10.61
N THR A 61 -20.70 -2.93 9.72
CA THR A 61 -21.96 -2.93 8.97
C THR A 61 -22.72 -4.24 9.17
N SER A 62 -24.00 -4.25 8.81
CA SER A 62 -24.84 -5.45 8.80
C SER A 62 -24.38 -6.52 7.79
N GLU A 63 -23.49 -6.14 6.86
CA GLU A 63 -22.91 -7.04 5.86
C GLU A 63 -21.67 -7.82 6.38
N ARG A 64 -21.32 -7.64 7.66
CA ARG A 64 -20.20 -8.39 8.28
C ARG A 64 -20.44 -9.90 8.23
N THR A 65 -19.38 -10.66 7.99
CA THR A 65 -19.41 -12.12 7.97
C THR A 65 -18.57 -12.73 9.07
N SER A 66 -17.66 -11.97 9.68
CA SER A 66 -16.80 -12.42 10.77
C SER A 66 -17.50 -12.40 12.13
N SER A 67 -17.16 -13.39 12.94
CA SER A 67 -17.50 -13.45 14.36
C SER A 67 -16.27 -13.94 15.13
N PRO A 68 -15.71 -13.13 16.03
CA PRO A 68 -16.15 -11.79 16.44
C PRO A 68 -15.85 -10.71 15.37
N ALA A 69 -16.66 -9.65 15.35
CA ALA A 69 -16.43 -8.50 14.46
C ALA A 69 -15.26 -7.61 14.91
N PHE A 70 -14.97 -7.64 16.21
CA PHE A 70 -13.90 -6.85 16.84
C PHE A 70 -13.11 -7.71 17.82
N GLU A 71 -11.79 -7.52 17.86
CA GLU A 71 -10.89 -8.18 18.80
C GLU A 71 -10.06 -7.14 19.56
N ARG A 72 -9.88 -7.32 20.87
CA ARG A 72 -8.94 -6.51 21.63
C ARG A 72 -7.52 -6.97 21.36
N LEU A 73 -6.64 -6.02 21.06
CA LEU A 73 -5.24 -6.26 20.78
C LEU A 73 -4.40 -6.10 22.05
N ILE A 74 -3.49 -7.04 22.29
CA ILE A 74 -2.60 -7.02 23.43
C ILE A 74 -1.18 -7.45 23.06
N VAL A 75 -0.20 -7.09 23.87
CA VAL A 75 1.21 -7.50 23.71
C VAL A 75 1.68 -8.49 24.78
N GLY A 76 0.98 -8.60 25.89
CA GLY A 76 1.34 -9.46 27.03
C GLY A 76 0.54 -10.76 27.15
N ARG A 77 1.11 -11.79 27.85
CA ARG A 77 0.42 -13.05 28.10
C ARG A 77 -0.55 -12.97 29.29
N SER A 78 -0.18 -12.29 30.37
CA SER A 78 -0.99 -12.17 31.61
C SER A 78 -2.31 -11.45 31.33
N GLU A 79 -2.28 -10.37 30.60
CA GLU A 79 -3.47 -9.63 30.18
C GLU A 79 -4.41 -10.49 29.31
N ARG A 80 -3.84 -11.31 28.40
CA ARG A 80 -4.63 -12.25 27.60
C ARG A 80 -5.47 -13.19 28.43
N TYR A 81 -4.91 -13.78 29.49
CA TYR A 81 -5.66 -14.74 30.32
C TYR A 81 -6.81 -14.08 31.09
N ALA A 82 -6.60 -12.87 31.61
CA ALA A 82 -7.67 -12.11 32.25
C ALA A 82 -8.84 -11.83 31.29
N LEU A 83 -8.53 -11.30 30.09
CA LEU A 83 -9.54 -10.95 29.07
C LEU A 83 -10.27 -12.18 28.52
N LEU A 84 -9.58 -13.33 28.35
CA LEU A 84 -10.22 -14.59 27.98
C LEU A 84 -11.15 -15.12 29.08
N ALA A 85 -10.79 -14.95 30.32
CA ALA A 85 -11.66 -15.33 31.47
C ALA A 85 -12.93 -14.47 31.54
N GLU A 86 -12.88 -13.24 31.04
CA GLU A 86 -14.02 -12.33 30.89
C GLU A 86 -14.83 -12.56 29.62
N GLY A 87 -14.41 -13.49 28.76
CA GLY A 87 -15.07 -13.77 27.47
C GLY A 87 -14.82 -12.72 26.37
N ILE A 88 -13.83 -11.84 26.55
CA ILE A 88 -13.47 -10.81 25.56
C ILE A 88 -12.63 -11.45 24.46
N PRO A 89 -12.97 -11.28 23.16
CA PRO A 89 -12.14 -11.73 22.05
C PRO A 89 -10.79 -10.99 22.04
N VAL A 90 -9.69 -11.74 22.08
CA VAL A 90 -8.33 -11.20 22.24
C VAL A 90 -7.39 -11.74 21.18
N ARG A 91 -6.58 -10.84 20.59
CA ARG A 91 -5.44 -11.19 19.73
C ARG A 91 -4.12 -10.67 20.31
N SER A 92 -3.15 -11.57 20.49
CA SER A 92 -1.80 -11.21 20.94
C SER A 92 -0.92 -10.85 19.73
N MET A 93 -0.34 -9.66 19.74
CA MET A 93 0.43 -9.09 18.63
C MET A 93 1.96 -9.15 18.79
N GLY A 94 2.48 -9.32 20.00
CA GLY A 94 3.87 -9.04 20.35
C GLY A 94 4.97 -9.79 19.57
N ARG A 95 4.65 -10.83 18.79
CA ARG A 95 5.64 -11.56 17.95
C ARG A 95 5.51 -11.31 16.46
N ARG A 96 4.57 -10.45 16.04
CA ARG A 96 4.19 -10.30 14.64
C ARG A 96 4.79 -9.10 13.92
N VAL A 97 5.72 -8.40 14.56
CA VAL A 97 6.32 -7.16 14.02
C VAL A 97 6.99 -7.31 12.66
N LEU A 98 7.47 -8.51 12.34
CA LEU A 98 8.09 -8.83 11.05
C LEU A 98 7.24 -9.78 10.19
N ASP A 99 5.98 -10.01 10.56
CA ASP A 99 5.13 -10.86 9.74
C ASP A 99 4.68 -10.11 8.49
N ALA A 100 4.56 -10.88 7.40
CA ALA A 100 4.00 -10.36 6.16
C ALA A 100 2.47 -10.37 6.22
N GLY A 101 1.84 -9.46 5.49
CA GLY A 101 0.39 -9.39 5.36
C GLY A 101 -0.32 -8.80 6.57
N SER A 102 -1.64 -8.95 6.59
CA SER A 102 -2.53 -8.47 7.65
C SER A 102 -3.13 -9.63 8.43
N ASP A 103 -3.12 -9.54 9.76
CA ASP A 103 -3.86 -10.43 10.65
C ASP A 103 -5.37 -10.24 10.58
N PHE A 104 -5.77 -9.07 10.11
CA PHE A 104 -7.15 -8.66 9.93
C PHE A 104 -7.43 -8.70 8.44
N ARG A 105 -8.44 -9.46 8.02
CA ARG A 105 -8.81 -9.56 6.62
C ARG A 105 -9.06 -8.16 6.07
N SER A 106 -8.21 -7.68 5.20
CA SER A 106 -8.41 -6.41 4.52
C SER A 106 -9.22 -6.66 3.24
N GLU A 107 -10.30 -5.92 3.05
CA GLU A 107 -11.15 -6.02 1.89
C GLU A 107 -11.39 -4.62 1.30
N ARG A 108 -11.51 -4.55 -0.02
CA ARG A 108 -11.99 -3.32 -0.69
C ARG A 108 -13.51 -3.26 -0.61
N TYR A 109 -14.03 -2.95 0.57
CA TYR A 109 -15.46 -2.91 0.81
C TYR A 109 -16.13 -1.74 0.08
N ARG A 110 -16.76 -2.03 -1.07
CA ARG A 110 -17.38 -1.00 -1.92
C ARG A 110 -18.63 -0.37 -1.31
N GLY A 111 -19.34 -1.09 -0.44
CA GLY A 111 -20.55 -0.57 0.26
C GLY A 111 -20.28 0.71 1.04
N PHE A 112 -19.04 0.93 1.50
CA PHE A 112 -18.68 2.13 2.24
C PHE A 112 -18.68 3.44 1.43
N ARG A 113 -18.84 3.36 0.09
CA ARG A 113 -19.12 4.53 -0.76
C ARG A 113 -20.49 5.11 -0.50
N GLU A 114 -21.43 4.30 -0.02
CA GLU A 114 -22.79 4.69 0.30
C GLU A 114 -22.85 5.40 1.65
N ARG A 115 -23.49 6.58 1.68
CA ARG A 115 -23.66 7.35 2.93
C ARG A 115 -24.40 6.54 3.99
N ALA A 116 -25.39 5.74 3.61
CA ALA A 116 -26.16 4.90 4.53
C ALA A 116 -25.26 3.92 5.29
N ARG A 117 -24.33 3.26 4.61
CA ARG A 117 -23.36 2.34 5.24
C ARG A 117 -22.40 3.03 6.17
N ARG A 118 -21.98 4.26 5.85
CA ARG A 118 -21.13 5.05 6.76
C ARG A 118 -21.88 5.52 8.00
N LEU A 119 -23.18 5.82 7.90
CA LEU A 119 -24.02 6.12 9.07
C LEU A 119 -24.17 4.89 9.97
N GLU A 120 -24.52 3.73 9.39
CA GLU A 120 -24.58 2.46 10.10
C GLU A 120 -23.26 2.15 10.86
N ALA A 121 -22.13 2.35 10.18
CA ALA A 121 -20.82 2.17 10.77
C ALA A 121 -20.54 3.16 11.92
N ALA A 122 -21.01 4.40 11.83
CA ALA A 122 -20.86 5.39 12.90
C ALA A 122 -21.72 5.04 14.13
N GLU A 123 -22.93 4.51 13.92
CA GLU A 123 -23.79 4.00 14.98
C GLU A 123 -23.15 2.79 15.69
N GLU A 124 -22.64 1.81 14.93
CA GLU A 124 -21.97 0.63 15.50
C GLU A 124 -20.70 1.03 16.25
N PHE A 125 -19.88 1.94 15.70
CA PHE A 125 -18.70 2.51 16.37
C PHE A 125 -19.05 3.07 17.77
N SER A 126 -20.10 3.89 17.82
CA SER A 126 -20.59 4.49 19.08
C SER A 126 -21.15 3.46 20.04
N LYS A 127 -21.94 2.49 19.54
CA LYS A 127 -22.54 1.40 20.31
C LYS A 127 -21.48 0.51 20.99
N GLN A 128 -20.36 0.27 20.32
CA GLN A 128 -19.23 -0.49 20.87
C GLN A 128 -18.38 0.32 21.86
N GLY A 129 -18.67 1.60 22.05
CA GLY A 129 -17.97 2.48 22.96
C GLY A 129 -16.56 2.86 22.48
N PHE A 130 -16.31 2.81 21.20
CA PHE A 130 -15.06 3.34 20.63
C PHE A 130 -15.06 4.87 20.68
N THR A 131 -13.91 5.44 21.02
CA THR A 131 -13.75 6.89 21.19
C THR A 131 -12.76 7.49 20.21
N GLN A 132 -11.88 6.70 19.63
CA GLN A 132 -10.92 7.12 18.59
C GLN A 132 -10.88 6.09 17.46
N LEU A 133 -10.51 6.54 16.27
CA LEU A 133 -10.40 5.73 15.06
C LEU A 133 -9.03 5.91 14.40
N ILE A 134 -8.39 4.80 14.04
CA ILE A 134 -7.23 4.81 13.17
C ILE A 134 -7.52 3.88 11.99
N CYS A 135 -7.58 4.43 10.77
CA CYS A 135 -7.66 3.66 9.54
C CYS A 135 -6.25 3.41 9.00
N VAL A 136 -6.01 2.21 8.52
CA VAL A 136 -4.72 1.75 7.99
C VAL A 136 -4.93 1.20 6.59
N GLY A 137 -4.24 1.74 5.58
CA GLY A 137 -4.38 1.30 4.20
C GLY A 137 -3.82 2.28 3.18
N GLY A 138 -4.21 2.14 1.92
CA GLY A 138 -3.80 3.02 0.82
C GLY A 138 -4.84 4.10 0.50
N ASP A 139 -4.76 4.63 -0.72
CA ASP A 139 -5.60 5.72 -1.24
C ASP A 139 -7.11 5.50 -1.03
N GLY A 140 -7.63 4.33 -1.42
CA GLY A 140 -9.05 4.03 -1.25
C GLY A 140 -9.51 4.03 0.21
N THR A 141 -8.67 3.55 1.13
CA THR A 141 -8.94 3.57 2.57
C THR A 141 -8.86 4.99 3.13
N PHE A 142 -7.94 5.81 2.64
CA PHE A 142 -7.87 7.23 3.01
C PHE A 142 -9.14 7.98 2.60
N ALA A 143 -9.61 7.78 1.38
CA ALA A 143 -10.86 8.37 0.89
C ALA A 143 -12.07 7.92 1.74
N ALA A 144 -12.13 6.65 2.14
CA ALA A 144 -13.16 6.12 3.01
C ALA A 144 -13.10 6.74 4.42
N ALA A 145 -11.91 6.84 5.01
CA ALA A 145 -11.69 7.46 6.33
C ALA A 145 -12.12 8.94 6.33
N LYS A 146 -11.74 9.68 5.28
CA LYS A 146 -12.13 11.09 5.09
C LYS A 146 -13.64 11.25 5.01
N ALA A 147 -14.31 10.42 4.22
CA ALA A 147 -15.77 10.45 4.07
C ALA A 147 -16.50 10.00 5.35
N TRP A 148 -15.97 9.01 6.09
CA TRP A 148 -16.60 8.52 7.31
C TRP A 148 -16.47 9.50 8.48
N ARG A 149 -15.37 10.23 8.56
CA ARG A 149 -15.18 11.28 9.57
C ARG A 149 -16.36 12.29 9.62
N GLU A 150 -16.98 12.57 8.49
CA GLU A 150 -18.15 13.46 8.42
C GLU A 150 -19.35 12.93 9.20
N GLN A 151 -19.51 11.59 9.31
CA GLN A 151 -20.58 10.93 10.05
C GLN A 151 -20.22 10.69 11.52
N LEU A 152 -18.94 10.50 11.84
CA LEU A 152 -18.46 10.33 13.22
C LEU A 152 -18.55 11.62 14.04
N GLY A 153 -18.53 12.77 13.37
CA GLY A 153 -18.56 14.08 13.98
C GLY A 153 -17.16 14.60 14.37
N PRO A 154 -17.06 15.92 14.57
CA PRO A 154 -15.76 16.60 14.75
C PRO A 154 -15.04 16.24 16.06
N GLN A 155 -15.78 15.73 17.05
CA GLN A 155 -15.25 15.39 18.37
C GLN A 155 -14.48 14.04 18.41
N VAL A 156 -14.69 13.17 17.40
CA VAL A 156 -14.01 11.87 17.33
C VAL A 156 -12.63 12.08 16.68
N PRO A 157 -11.53 11.80 17.40
CA PRO A 157 -10.21 11.79 16.78
C PRO A 157 -10.10 10.69 15.73
N VAL A 158 -9.74 11.09 14.50
CA VAL A 158 -9.53 10.17 13.38
C VAL A 158 -8.09 10.33 12.88
N GLY A 159 -7.35 9.23 12.87
CA GLY A 159 -6.01 9.13 12.30
C GLY A 159 -6.00 8.20 11.08
N PHE A 160 -5.01 8.37 10.23
CA PHE A 160 -4.78 7.50 9.09
C PHE A 160 -3.31 7.12 8.98
N ILE A 161 -2.99 5.84 8.87
CA ILE A 161 -1.63 5.35 8.62
C ILE A 161 -1.56 4.80 7.19
N ASN A 162 -0.69 5.40 6.39
CA ASN A 162 -0.50 5.01 4.99
C ASN A 162 0.33 3.72 4.90
N VAL A 163 -0.33 2.62 4.47
CA VAL A 163 0.26 1.31 4.18
C VAL A 163 -0.16 0.91 2.78
N SER A 164 0.77 0.89 1.83
CA SER A 164 0.49 0.59 0.43
C SER A 164 1.78 0.32 -0.34
N ILE A 165 1.72 -0.55 -1.34
CA ILE A 165 2.81 -0.69 -2.32
C ILE A 165 2.76 0.41 -3.41
N ASP A 166 1.64 1.12 -3.56
CA ASP A 166 1.42 2.07 -4.65
C ASP A 166 2.09 3.43 -4.39
N ASN A 167 2.22 3.81 -3.11
CA ASN A 167 2.80 5.09 -2.66
C ASN A 167 2.17 6.31 -3.37
N ASP A 168 0.85 6.32 -3.45
CA ASP A 168 0.05 7.25 -4.25
C ASP A 168 -0.66 8.35 -3.46
N LEU A 169 -0.34 8.49 -2.16
CA LEU A 169 -0.74 9.62 -1.34
C LEU A 169 0.40 10.63 -1.20
N THR A 170 0.08 11.92 -1.38
CA THR A 170 1.08 13.00 -1.29
C THR A 170 1.58 13.20 0.13
N GLY A 171 2.86 13.57 0.24
CA GLY A 171 3.45 14.05 1.49
C GLY A 171 3.81 12.99 2.52
N ASP A 172 3.77 11.71 2.14
CA ASP A 172 4.25 10.60 2.97
C ASP A 172 4.92 9.54 2.09
N ARG A 173 5.73 8.69 2.71
CA ARG A 173 6.18 7.43 2.13
C ARG A 173 5.37 6.31 2.76
N ALA A 174 4.60 5.60 1.94
CA ALA A 174 3.78 4.48 2.39
C ALA A 174 4.66 3.35 2.96
N ILE A 175 4.26 2.80 4.10
CA ILE A 175 4.84 1.54 4.60
C ILE A 175 4.45 0.43 3.62
N GLY A 176 5.40 -0.44 3.27
CA GLY A 176 5.24 -1.50 2.27
C GLY A 176 5.78 -1.12 0.88
N PHE A 177 5.93 0.18 0.58
CA PHE A 177 6.45 0.62 -0.71
C PHE A 177 7.93 0.28 -0.91
N SER A 178 8.79 0.68 0.02
CA SER A 178 10.23 0.42 -0.07
C SER A 178 10.53 -1.08 -0.01
N THR A 179 9.84 -1.81 0.84
CA THR A 179 9.91 -3.27 0.92
C THR A 179 9.54 -3.93 -0.41
N GLY A 180 8.44 -3.50 -1.02
CA GLY A 180 7.99 -4.01 -2.32
C GLY A 180 8.99 -3.69 -3.43
N VAL A 181 9.57 -2.48 -3.44
CA VAL A 181 10.63 -2.09 -4.40
C VAL A 181 11.85 -2.99 -4.25
N GLU A 182 12.32 -3.22 -3.02
CA GLU A 182 13.49 -4.06 -2.75
C GLU A 182 13.29 -5.50 -3.24
N ALA A 183 12.15 -6.10 -2.90
CA ALA A 183 11.79 -7.44 -3.35
C ALA A 183 11.63 -7.50 -4.88
N GLY A 184 10.93 -6.54 -5.48
CA GLY A 184 10.72 -6.45 -6.92
C GLY A 184 12.02 -6.25 -7.70
N ALA A 185 12.91 -5.41 -7.20
CA ALA A 185 14.22 -5.20 -7.81
C ALA A 185 15.09 -6.47 -7.76
N GLY A 186 15.03 -7.24 -6.67
CA GLY A 186 15.72 -8.52 -6.56
C GLY A 186 15.28 -9.52 -7.64
N ILE A 187 13.97 -9.63 -7.84
CA ILE A 187 13.39 -10.50 -8.88
C ILE A 187 13.74 -10.00 -10.27
N ALA A 188 13.61 -8.70 -10.53
CA ALA A 188 13.93 -8.09 -11.80
C ALA A 188 15.39 -8.32 -12.18
N ARG A 189 16.31 -8.26 -11.21
CA ARG A 189 17.73 -8.60 -11.43
C ARG A 189 17.93 -10.08 -11.77
N GLY A 190 17.22 -10.98 -11.09
CA GLY A 190 17.24 -12.42 -11.42
C GLY A 190 16.77 -12.67 -12.87
N LEU A 191 15.71 -12.01 -13.31
CA LEU A 191 15.25 -12.09 -14.70
C LEU A 191 16.25 -11.49 -15.68
N LEU A 192 16.98 -10.44 -15.31
CA LEU A 192 18.03 -9.86 -16.17
C LEU A 192 19.19 -10.84 -16.37
N GLU A 193 19.61 -11.55 -15.32
CA GLU A 193 20.66 -12.59 -15.43
C GLU A 193 20.20 -13.77 -16.30
N ASP A 194 18.95 -14.23 -16.13
CA ASP A 194 18.37 -15.26 -17.00
C ASP A 194 18.26 -14.77 -18.45
N ALA A 195 17.84 -13.52 -18.65
CA ALA A 195 17.77 -12.90 -19.96
C ALA A 195 19.13 -12.92 -20.69
N TYR A 196 20.20 -12.57 -19.97
CA TYR A 196 21.57 -12.60 -20.48
C TYR A 196 21.99 -14.04 -20.84
N THR A 197 21.77 -14.99 -19.94
CA THR A 197 22.20 -16.38 -20.11
C THR A 197 21.51 -17.08 -21.28
N HIS A 198 20.22 -16.83 -21.44
CA HIS A 198 19.38 -17.57 -22.41
C HIS A 198 18.97 -16.75 -23.64
N LYS A 199 19.52 -15.55 -23.82
CA LYS A 199 19.16 -14.63 -24.91
C LYS A 199 17.67 -14.37 -25.00
N ARG A 200 17.09 -13.84 -23.89
CA ARG A 200 15.65 -13.57 -23.77
C ARG A 200 15.36 -12.09 -23.65
N ILE A 201 14.15 -11.72 -24.02
CA ILE A 201 13.56 -10.43 -23.72
C ILE A 201 12.46 -10.67 -22.69
N TYR A 202 12.62 -10.13 -21.47
CA TYR A 202 11.57 -10.16 -20.47
C TYR A 202 10.80 -8.84 -20.46
N LEU A 203 9.47 -8.94 -20.50
CA LEU A 203 8.53 -7.86 -20.24
C LEU A 203 7.90 -8.12 -18.87
N MET A 204 8.51 -7.61 -17.81
CA MET A 204 8.12 -7.87 -16.43
C MET A 204 7.10 -6.83 -15.97
N GLU A 205 5.88 -7.28 -15.64
CA GLU A 205 4.86 -6.39 -15.06
C GLU A 205 5.15 -6.13 -13.58
N MET A 206 4.97 -4.88 -13.16
CA MET A 206 5.04 -4.47 -11.76
C MET A 206 3.74 -3.84 -11.31
N MET A 207 3.23 -4.32 -10.17
CA MET A 207 2.07 -3.72 -9.50
C MET A 207 2.31 -2.25 -9.14
N GLY A 208 1.26 -1.56 -8.79
CA GLY A 208 1.29 -0.14 -8.42
C GLY A 208 0.11 0.61 -9.00
N ASN A 209 -0.91 -0.11 -9.48
CA ASN A 209 -2.12 0.45 -10.07
C ASN A 209 -1.78 1.55 -11.11
N ARG A 210 -2.24 2.78 -10.87
CA ARG A 210 -1.98 3.93 -11.77
C ARG A 210 -0.75 4.75 -11.35
N SER A 211 -0.07 4.42 -10.24
CA SER A 211 1.05 5.25 -9.76
C SER A 211 2.32 5.09 -10.61
N GLY A 212 2.63 3.88 -11.05
CA GLY A 212 3.84 3.59 -11.81
C GLY A 212 5.16 3.73 -11.04
N ARG A 213 5.11 4.25 -9.80
CA ARG A 213 6.31 4.49 -8.98
C ARG A 213 7.05 3.20 -8.65
N HIS A 214 6.30 2.14 -8.35
CA HIS A 214 6.89 0.84 -8.06
C HIS A 214 7.69 0.31 -9.25
N ALA A 215 7.11 0.35 -10.46
CA ALA A 215 7.79 -0.04 -11.69
C ALA A 215 9.04 0.82 -11.97
N LEU A 216 8.95 2.14 -11.75
CA LEU A 216 10.07 3.05 -11.90
C LEU A 216 11.24 2.66 -10.98
N HIS A 217 10.97 2.56 -9.68
CA HIS A 217 12.03 2.30 -8.69
C HIS A 217 12.64 0.91 -8.87
N CYS A 218 11.83 -0.11 -9.14
CA CYS A 218 12.33 -1.46 -9.43
C CYS A 218 13.17 -1.50 -10.72
N GLY A 219 12.71 -0.86 -11.79
CA GLY A 219 13.42 -0.81 -13.06
C GLY A 219 14.77 -0.10 -12.94
N VAL A 220 14.82 1.02 -12.20
CA VAL A 220 16.07 1.74 -11.91
C VAL A 220 17.02 0.87 -11.09
N ALA A 221 16.56 0.26 -10.00
CA ALA A 221 17.38 -0.56 -9.13
C ALA A 221 17.90 -1.84 -9.81
N ALA A 222 17.11 -2.43 -10.71
CA ALA A 222 17.50 -3.58 -11.51
C ALA A 222 18.33 -3.22 -12.75
N ARG A 223 18.47 -1.93 -13.08
CA ARG A 223 19.08 -1.44 -14.32
C ARG A 223 18.38 -2.02 -15.57
N ALA A 224 17.06 -1.98 -15.57
CA ALA A 224 16.25 -2.41 -16.70
C ALA A 224 16.62 -1.62 -17.98
N HIS A 225 16.45 -2.26 -19.13
CA HIS A 225 16.68 -1.62 -20.45
C HIS A 225 15.62 -0.59 -20.79
N LEU A 226 14.40 -0.75 -20.24
CA LEU A 226 13.29 0.18 -20.38
C LEU A 226 12.36 0.04 -19.17
N VAL A 227 11.76 1.17 -18.79
CA VAL A 227 10.61 1.21 -17.86
C VAL A 227 9.43 1.85 -18.56
N VAL A 228 8.34 1.11 -18.71
CA VAL A 228 7.09 1.58 -19.32
C VAL A 228 6.13 1.97 -18.20
N LEU A 229 5.76 3.25 -18.14
CA LEU A 229 4.94 3.83 -17.07
C LEU A 229 3.48 4.00 -17.51
N PRO A 230 2.54 4.19 -16.57
CA PRO A 230 1.14 4.47 -16.92
C PRO A 230 0.94 5.72 -17.78
N ASN A 231 1.87 6.70 -17.66
CA ASN A 231 1.86 7.95 -18.39
C ASN A 231 2.29 7.80 -19.87
N PHE A 232 2.81 6.64 -20.29
CA PHE A 232 3.21 6.42 -21.65
C PHE A 232 2.03 5.97 -22.52
N SER A 233 1.94 6.58 -23.70
CA SER A 233 1.12 6.10 -24.80
C SER A 233 2.00 6.08 -26.05
N PHE A 234 2.24 4.90 -26.59
CA PHE A 234 3.13 4.74 -27.73
C PHE A 234 2.34 4.67 -29.04
N PRO A 235 2.54 5.64 -29.96
CA PRO A 235 2.08 5.51 -31.34
C PRO A 235 2.69 4.28 -32.03
N ASP A 236 2.03 3.78 -33.07
CA ASP A 236 2.49 2.60 -33.83
C ASP A 236 3.92 2.77 -34.39
N SER A 237 4.32 3.99 -34.79
CA SER A 237 5.68 4.28 -35.24
C SER A 237 6.72 4.05 -34.12
N VAL A 238 6.39 4.45 -32.87
CA VAL A 238 7.27 4.25 -31.72
C VAL A 238 7.33 2.78 -31.33
N LEU A 239 6.20 2.07 -31.39
CA LEU A 239 6.17 0.63 -31.16
C LEU A 239 7.01 -0.12 -32.20
N ALA A 240 6.99 0.30 -33.47
CA ALA A 240 7.81 -0.27 -34.52
C ALA A 240 9.32 -0.04 -34.26
N GLU A 241 9.71 1.18 -33.87
CA GLU A 241 11.10 1.49 -33.51
C GLU A 241 11.54 0.68 -32.28
N LEU A 242 10.67 0.53 -31.26
CA LEU A 242 10.92 -0.28 -30.07
C LEU A 242 11.10 -1.76 -30.43
N ALA A 243 10.21 -2.30 -31.26
CA ALA A 243 10.29 -3.67 -31.74
C ALA A 243 11.61 -3.92 -32.50
N ALA A 244 12.00 -3.00 -33.40
CA ALA A 244 13.25 -3.06 -34.15
C ALA A 244 14.48 -2.99 -33.21
N ALA A 245 14.45 -2.12 -32.19
CA ALA A 245 15.54 -2.01 -31.22
C ALA A 245 15.69 -3.30 -30.37
N LEU A 246 14.59 -3.85 -29.88
CA LEU A 246 14.59 -5.12 -29.13
C LEU A 246 15.00 -6.31 -30.01
N ALA A 247 14.70 -6.27 -31.30
CA ALA A 247 15.14 -7.30 -32.25
C ALA A 247 16.69 -7.34 -32.42
N ARG A 248 17.38 -6.22 -32.24
CA ARG A 248 18.83 -6.10 -32.41
C ARG A 248 19.68 -6.49 -31.21
N VAL A 249 19.09 -6.51 -29.99
CA VAL A 249 19.81 -6.86 -28.77
C VAL A 249 19.68 -8.35 -28.49
N ASP A 250 20.70 -8.96 -27.89
CA ASP A 250 20.66 -10.39 -27.53
C ASP A 250 19.71 -10.64 -26.35
N TYR A 251 19.60 -9.71 -25.42
CA TYR A 251 18.76 -9.82 -24.23
C TYR A 251 18.25 -8.45 -23.80
N ALA A 252 17.12 -8.44 -23.11
CA ALA A 252 16.60 -7.23 -22.49
C ALA A 252 15.68 -7.56 -21.30
N LEU A 253 15.63 -6.62 -20.36
CA LEU A 253 14.59 -6.52 -19.33
C LEU A 253 13.83 -5.20 -19.54
N VAL A 254 12.53 -5.32 -19.76
CA VAL A 254 11.58 -4.20 -19.83
C VAL A 254 10.67 -4.32 -18.62
N VAL A 255 10.65 -3.33 -17.75
CA VAL A 255 9.72 -3.28 -16.61
C VAL A 255 8.48 -2.49 -17.03
N VAL A 256 7.31 -3.10 -16.90
CA VAL A 256 6.03 -2.55 -17.34
C VAL A 256 5.14 -2.28 -16.14
N ALA A 257 4.71 -1.04 -15.96
CA ALA A 257 3.78 -0.70 -14.89
C ALA A 257 2.39 -1.32 -15.15
N GLU A 258 1.76 -1.89 -14.12
CA GLU A 258 0.40 -2.44 -14.17
C GLU A 258 -0.61 -1.45 -14.77
N GLY A 259 -0.39 -0.15 -14.58
CA GLY A 259 -1.25 0.91 -15.09
C GLY A 259 -1.09 1.25 -16.57
N TYR A 260 -0.10 0.66 -17.27
CA TYR A 260 0.11 0.93 -18.68
C TYR A 260 -1.13 0.56 -19.50
N GLU A 261 -1.65 1.52 -20.27
CA GLU A 261 -2.85 1.38 -21.11
C GLU A 261 -4.06 0.73 -20.41
N LEU A 262 -4.18 0.95 -19.09
CA LEU A 262 -5.15 0.24 -18.23
C LEU A 262 -6.60 0.39 -18.73
N ASP A 263 -7.00 1.59 -19.16
CA ASP A 263 -8.39 1.82 -19.61
C ASP A 263 -8.68 1.15 -20.96
N ARG A 264 -7.70 1.09 -21.85
CA ARG A 264 -7.79 0.34 -23.11
C ARG A 264 -7.84 -1.17 -22.85
N ARG A 265 -7.01 -1.70 -21.95
CA ARG A 265 -7.01 -3.12 -21.60
C ARG A 265 -8.31 -3.58 -20.94
N LYS A 266 -8.95 -2.73 -20.14
CA LYS A 266 -10.27 -3.05 -19.52
C LYS A 266 -11.39 -3.26 -20.52
N GLN A 267 -11.24 -2.80 -21.76
CA GLN A 267 -12.23 -3.02 -22.82
C GLN A 267 -12.06 -4.38 -23.50
N LEU A 268 -11.00 -5.11 -23.20
CA LEU A 268 -10.72 -6.42 -23.75
C LEU A 268 -11.21 -7.54 -22.81
N SER A 269 -11.66 -8.65 -23.38
CA SER A 269 -12.12 -9.83 -22.63
C SER A 269 -11.51 -11.11 -23.21
N PRO A 270 -10.72 -11.87 -22.44
CA PRO A 270 -10.24 -11.53 -21.10
C PRO A 270 -9.27 -10.33 -21.12
N MET A 271 -9.25 -9.56 -20.03
CA MET A 271 -8.32 -8.44 -19.87
C MET A 271 -6.88 -8.98 -19.76
N PRO A 272 -5.96 -8.63 -20.69
CA PRO A 272 -4.56 -9.05 -20.61
C PRO A 272 -3.82 -8.30 -19.49
N SER A 273 -2.73 -8.88 -18.99
CA SER A 273 -1.77 -8.16 -18.15
C SER A 273 -1.10 -7.02 -18.94
N ALA A 274 -0.46 -6.05 -18.27
CA ALA A 274 0.23 -4.96 -18.95
C ALA A 274 1.41 -5.45 -19.77
N SER A 275 2.15 -6.42 -19.24
CA SER A 275 3.27 -7.05 -19.94
C SER A 275 2.81 -7.82 -21.18
N GLU A 276 1.73 -8.58 -21.07
CA GLU A 276 1.16 -9.31 -22.20
C GLU A 276 0.60 -8.38 -23.27
N PHE A 277 -0.06 -7.30 -22.85
CA PHE A 277 -0.58 -6.30 -23.79
C PHE A 277 0.54 -5.61 -24.57
N LEU A 278 1.63 -5.23 -23.89
CA LEU A 278 2.81 -4.68 -24.56
C LEU A 278 3.45 -5.70 -25.51
N ARG A 279 3.53 -6.98 -25.10
CA ARG A 279 4.04 -8.07 -25.96
C ARG A 279 3.26 -8.15 -27.25
N GLN A 280 1.93 -8.15 -27.19
CA GLN A 280 1.05 -8.18 -28.35
C GLN A 280 1.25 -6.97 -29.25
N GLN A 281 1.37 -5.77 -28.69
CA GLN A 281 1.64 -4.55 -29.47
C GLN A 281 2.99 -4.65 -30.19
N LEU A 282 4.04 -5.13 -29.52
CA LEU A 282 5.37 -5.30 -30.12
C LEU A 282 5.39 -6.39 -31.21
N GLU A 283 4.62 -7.46 -31.05
CA GLU A 283 4.45 -8.50 -32.06
C GLU A 283 3.75 -7.96 -33.31
N LEU A 284 2.69 -7.17 -33.14
CA LEU A 284 2.03 -6.47 -34.25
C LEU A 284 3.00 -5.50 -34.96
N ALA A 285 3.89 -4.87 -34.20
CA ALA A 285 4.91 -3.96 -34.70
C ALA A 285 6.15 -4.68 -35.30
N GLY A 286 6.15 -6.01 -35.38
CA GLY A 286 7.18 -6.79 -36.07
C GLY A 286 8.19 -7.51 -35.17
N LEU A 287 8.13 -7.39 -33.86
CA LEU A 287 8.96 -8.22 -32.97
C LEU A 287 8.50 -9.69 -33.03
N ARG A 288 9.42 -10.59 -33.26
CA ARG A 288 9.14 -12.04 -33.36
C ARG A 288 10.09 -12.84 -32.49
N ASP A 289 9.60 -13.97 -31.99
CA ASP A 289 10.47 -15.01 -31.45
C ASP A 289 11.40 -15.53 -32.53
N GLY A 290 12.66 -15.69 -32.18
CA GLY A 290 13.67 -16.31 -33.04
C GLY A 290 14.01 -17.72 -32.55
N PRO A 291 14.81 -18.48 -33.33
CA PRO A 291 15.22 -19.83 -32.96
C PRO A 291 15.94 -19.91 -31.60
N LEU A 292 16.64 -18.84 -31.24
CA LEU A 292 17.46 -18.77 -30.02
C LEU A 292 17.03 -17.62 -29.09
N LYS A 293 15.97 -16.86 -29.43
CA LYS A 293 15.55 -15.66 -28.69
C LYS A 293 14.05 -15.67 -28.49
N ARG A 294 13.60 -15.57 -27.26
CA ARG A 294 12.18 -15.54 -26.89
C ARG A 294 11.80 -14.21 -26.22
N VAL A 295 10.60 -13.74 -26.50
CA VAL A 295 9.96 -12.60 -25.83
C VAL A 295 8.96 -13.14 -24.82
N ILE A 296 9.18 -12.89 -23.54
CA ILE A 296 8.41 -13.46 -22.44
C ILE A 296 7.74 -12.34 -21.68
N ALA A 297 6.41 -12.38 -21.61
CA ALA A 297 5.64 -11.55 -20.72
C ALA A 297 5.54 -12.23 -19.35
N GLU A 298 5.92 -11.50 -18.28
CA GLU A 298 5.98 -12.03 -16.93
C GLU A 298 5.09 -11.17 -15.99
N PRO A 299 3.83 -11.59 -15.74
CA PRO A 299 2.91 -10.87 -14.86
C PRO A 299 3.16 -11.21 -13.38
N PHE A 300 4.33 -10.90 -12.87
CA PHE A 300 4.91 -11.50 -11.67
C PHE A 300 4.54 -10.84 -10.32
N SER A 301 3.88 -9.73 -10.28
CA SER A 301 3.96 -8.75 -9.20
C SER A 301 3.26 -9.05 -7.86
N ARG A 302 2.36 -10.03 -7.74
CA ARG A 302 1.58 -10.28 -6.49
C ARG A 302 2.40 -10.74 -5.30
N HIS A 303 3.52 -11.39 -5.53
CA HIS A 303 4.46 -11.87 -4.49
C HIS A 303 5.01 -10.74 -3.61
N LEU A 304 5.02 -9.50 -4.11
CA LEU A 304 5.53 -8.33 -3.39
C LEU A 304 4.69 -7.97 -2.16
N ARG A 305 3.42 -8.40 -2.13
CA ARG A 305 2.51 -8.09 -1.03
C ARG A 305 2.78 -8.93 0.21
N GLY A 306 3.29 -10.16 0.03
CA GLY A 306 3.52 -11.13 1.09
C GLY A 306 4.97 -11.20 1.58
N VAL A 307 5.80 -10.18 1.35
CA VAL A 307 7.18 -10.14 1.84
C VAL A 307 7.27 -9.50 3.22
N ARG A 308 8.31 -9.87 3.98
CA ARG A 308 8.58 -9.28 5.29
C ARG A 308 8.96 -7.81 5.15
N PRO A 309 8.49 -6.93 6.03
CA PRO A 309 8.81 -5.51 5.98
C PRO A 309 10.31 -5.26 6.22
N ALA A 310 10.87 -4.32 5.46
CA ALA A 310 12.23 -3.83 5.67
C ALA A 310 12.34 -3.11 7.02
N PHE A 311 13.51 -3.20 7.68
CA PHE A 311 13.72 -2.59 9.00
C PHE A 311 13.45 -1.08 9.05
N ALA A 312 13.74 -0.36 7.99
CA ALA A 312 13.44 1.07 7.90
C ALA A 312 11.93 1.34 7.99
N GLU A 313 11.10 0.48 7.40
CA GLU A 313 9.64 0.60 7.46
C GLU A 313 9.07 0.14 8.81
N VAL A 314 9.73 -0.80 9.50
CA VAL A 314 9.41 -1.13 10.90
C VAL A 314 9.61 0.11 11.79
N THR A 315 10.77 0.78 11.66
CA THR A 315 11.04 2.02 12.41
C THR A 315 10.02 3.12 12.08
N ALA A 316 9.67 3.28 10.79
CA ALA A 316 8.66 4.25 10.37
C ALA A 316 7.28 3.95 10.95
N ALA A 317 6.90 2.67 11.09
CA ALA A 317 5.64 2.27 11.70
C ALA A 317 5.55 2.71 13.18
N TYR A 318 6.61 2.51 13.95
CA TYR A 318 6.66 2.97 15.35
C TYR A 318 6.64 4.50 15.47
N LEU A 319 7.36 5.21 14.61
CA LEU A 319 7.31 6.68 14.59
C LEU A 319 5.90 7.19 14.23
N LYS A 320 5.26 6.60 13.22
CA LYS A 320 3.88 6.97 12.85
C LYS A 320 2.89 6.64 13.96
N ALA A 321 3.05 5.51 14.66
CA ALA A 321 2.23 5.16 15.82
C ALA A 321 2.38 6.19 16.95
N SER A 322 3.62 6.59 17.29
CA SER A 322 3.84 7.64 18.29
C SER A 322 3.18 8.96 17.90
N LEU A 323 3.40 9.42 16.66
CA LEU A 323 2.87 10.69 16.17
C LEU A 323 1.34 10.74 16.16
N VAL A 324 0.65 9.64 15.81
CA VAL A 324 -0.82 9.63 15.80
C VAL A 324 -1.39 9.71 17.21
N PHE A 325 -0.78 9.00 18.17
CA PHE A 325 -1.23 9.08 19.57
C PHE A 325 -0.85 10.42 20.22
N ASP A 326 0.31 11.02 19.90
CA ASP A 326 0.65 12.38 20.33
C ASP A 326 -0.42 13.39 19.86
N ALA A 327 -0.87 13.25 18.60
CA ALA A 327 -1.93 14.09 18.07
C ALA A 327 -3.26 13.89 18.81
N PHE A 328 -3.64 12.65 19.11
CA PHE A 328 -4.85 12.35 19.85
C PHE A 328 -4.82 12.87 21.29
N ASP A 329 -3.68 12.74 21.97
CA ASP A 329 -3.50 13.27 23.33
C ASP A 329 -3.53 14.82 23.32
N ALA A 330 -3.12 15.45 22.20
CA ALA A 330 -3.24 16.89 21.97
C ALA A 330 -4.63 17.35 21.45
N GLY A 331 -5.61 16.43 21.36
CA GLY A 331 -6.97 16.74 20.88
C GLY A 331 -7.08 16.99 19.37
N ARG A 332 -6.05 16.64 18.58
CA ARG A 332 -6.09 16.78 17.12
C ARG A 332 -6.86 15.63 16.47
N THR A 333 -7.51 15.92 15.36
CA THR A 333 -8.29 14.95 14.57
C THR A 333 -8.03 15.14 13.08
N ALA A 334 -8.40 14.14 12.26
CA ALA A 334 -8.24 14.15 10.81
C ALA A 334 -6.77 14.33 10.39
N ILE A 335 -5.88 13.50 10.97
CA ILE A 335 -4.44 13.62 10.80
C ILE A 335 -3.84 12.35 10.17
N MET A 336 -2.81 12.55 9.36
CA MET A 336 -1.96 11.50 8.81
C MET A 336 -0.50 11.76 9.23
N PRO A 337 0.11 10.88 10.04
CA PRO A 337 1.54 10.96 10.31
C PRO A 337 2.33 10.60 9.04
N PHE A 338 3.42 11.33 8.80
CA PHE A 338 4.34 11.06 7.72
C PHE A 338 5.77 10.83 8.22
N VAL A 339 6.50 9.99 7.51
CA VAL A 339 7.92 9.75 7.73
C VAL A 339 8.59 9.63 6.36
N LEU A 340 9.28 10.67 5.93
CA LEU A 340 10.06 10.69 4.67
C LEU A 340 11.52 10.28 4.91
N ALA A 341 12.07 10.69 6.05
CA ALA A 341 13.40 10.33 6.56
C ALA A 341 13.39 10.41 8.10
N ALA A 342 14.45 9.96 8.76
CA ALA A 342 14.54 9.98 10.23
C ALA A 342 14.40 11.40 10.84
N HIS A 343 14.80 12.43 10.10
CA HIS A 343 14.74 13.84 10.50
C HIS A 343 13.60 14.62 9.80
N ASP A 344 12.80 13.96 8.98
CA ASP A 344 11.67 14.55 8.24
C ASP A 344 10.43 13.71 8.51
N SER A 345 9.81 13.98 9.63
CA SER A 345 8.59 13.33 10.11
C SER A 345 7.67 14.33 10.78
N GLY A 346 6.39 14.07 10.80
CA GLY A 346 5.40 14.96 11.40
C GLY A 346 3.96 14.54 11.08
N LEU A 347 3.06 15.52 11.10
CA LEU A 347 1.64 15.34 10.89
C LEU A 347 1.15 16.21 9.72
N ARG A 348 0.27 15.64 8.89
CA ARG A 348 -0.50 16.34 7.86
C ARG A 348 -1.98 16.28 8.20
N ASP A 349 -2.69 17.36 7.96
CA ASP A 349 -4.14 17.34 8.03
C ASP A 349 -4.72 16.63 6.79
N PHE A 350 -5.85 15.93 6.92
CA PHE A 350 -6.51 15.26 5.79
C PHE A 350 -6.79 16.21 4.62
N ALA A 351 -6.95 17.48 4.90
CA ALA A 351 -7.17 18.50 3.88
C ALA A 351 -5.98 18.67 2.93
N ASP A 352 -4.75 18.41 3.41
CA ASP A 352 -3.51 18.63 2.65
C ASP A 352 -3.05 17.38 1.91
N VAL A 353 -3.67 16.22 2.20
CA VAL A 353 -3.34 14.95 1.55
C VAL A 353 -4.18 14.77 0.29
N ARG A 354 -3.53 14.41 -0.81
CA ARG A 354 -4.15 14.14 -2.11
C ARG A 354 -3.68 12.81 -2.66
N SER A 355 -4.56 12.16 -3.42
CA SER A 355 -4.15 11.06 -4.28
C SER A 355 -3.34 11.61 -5.44
N HIS A 356 -2.27 10.91 -5.80
CA HIS A 356 -1.41 11.27 -6.91
C HIS A 356 -1.12 10.04 -7.77
N HIS A 357 -1.63 10.04 -8.98
CA HIS A 357 -1.42 9.00 -9.96
C HIS A 357 -0.34 9.39 -10.97
N GLY A 358 0.45 8.42 -11.39
CA GLY A 358 1.58 8.63 -12.28
C GLY A 358 2.88 8.95 -11.54
N VAL A 359 3.92 9.14 -12.32
CA VAL A 359 5.27 9.47 -11.85
C VAL A 359 5.52 10.96 -12.08
N GLU A 360 6.17 11.60 -11.13
CA GLU A 360 6.50 13.03 -11.22
C GLU A 360 7.50 13.30 -12.35
N PRO A 361 7.36 14.43 -13.08
CA PRO A 361 8.30 14.82 -14.14
C PRO A 361 9.76 14.90 -13.70
N ALA A 362 10.01 15.13 -12.40
CA ALA A 362 11.36 15.16 -11.83
C ALA A 362 12.14 13.85 -12.01
N PHE A 363 11.45 12.72 -12.23
CA PHE A 363 12.11 11.43 -12.51
C PHE A 363 12.49 11.22 -13.99
N MET A 364 12.06 12.10 -14.90
CA MET A 364 12.37 11.97 -16.34
C MET A 364 13.86 11.84 -16.64
N PRO A 365 14.78 12.67 -16.07
CA PRO A 365 16.20 12.52 -16.32
C PRO A 365 16.75 11.14 -15.90
N LEU A 366 16.11 10.50 -14.91
CA LEU A 366 16.50 9.17 -14.48
C LEU A 366 16.06 8.10 -15.47
N LEU A 367 14.84 8.21 -16.00
CA LEU A 367 14.31 7.34 -17.05
C LEU A 367 15.12 7.45 -18.34
N GLU A 368 15.52 8.67 -18.71
CA GLU A 368 16.33 8.94 -19.90
C GLU A 368 17.75 8.32 -19.82
N ARG A 369 18.27 8.15 -18.59
CA ARG A 369 19.57 7.48 -18.33
C ARG A 369 19.48 5.96 -18.38
N LEU A 370 18.27 5.41 -18.18
CA LEU A 370 18.00 3.99 -18.31
C LEU A 370 17.78 3.65 -19.79
N GLY A 371 18.40 2.57 -20.20
CA GLY A 371 17.97 1.95 -21.42
C GLY A 371 18.84 2.21 -22.64
N LEU A 372 18.36 1.64 -23.72
CA LEU A 372 18.93 1.76 -25.05
C LEU A 372 18.86 3.23 -25.52
N PRO A 373 19.87 3.77 -26.21
CA PRO A 373 19.91 5.17 -26.65
C PRO A 373 18.66 5.64 -27.41
N LEU A 374 17.96 4.72 -28.07
CA LEU A 374 16.71 4.98 -28.80
C LEU A 374 15.56 5.44 -27.87
N PHE A 375 15.53 5.02 -26.62
CA PHE A 375 14.46 5.37 -25.69
C PHE A 375 14.56 6.79 -25.15
N ARG A 376 15.75 7.37 -25.10
CA ARG A 376 15.97 8.72 -24.58
C ARG A 376 15.13 9.77 -25.30
N ARG A 377 14.94 9.61 -26.61
CA ARG A 377 14.13 10.54 -27.42
C ARG A 377 12.64 10.34 -27.16
N HIS A 378 12.17 9.09 -27.08
CA HIS A 378 10.75 8.78 -26.94
C HIS A 378 10.19 8.97 -25.52
N VAL A 379 11.04 8.84 -24.50
CA VAL A 379 10.63 9.07 -23.11
C VAL A 379 10.18 10.52 -22.91
N SER A 380 10.91 11.50 -23.44
CA SER A 380 10.55 12.91 -23.30
C SER A 380 9.36 13.33 -24.18
N GLU A 381 9.23 12.75 -25.38
CA GLU A 381 8.20 13.11 -26.35
C GLU A 381 6.82 12.50 -26.04
N HIS A 382 6.78 11.32 -25.39
CA HIS A 382 5.54 10.57 -25.13
C HIS A 382 5.16 10.47 -23.66
N PHE A 383 5.87 11.18 -22.80
CA PHE A 383 5.48 11.32 -21.41
C PHE A 383 4.34 12.33 -21.29
N VAL A 384 3.13 11.83 -21.18
CA VAL A 384 1.97 12.66 -20.88
C VAL A 384 2.07 13.07 -19.43
N SER A 385 2.46 14.32 -19.14
CA SER A 385 2.40 14.86 -17.79
C SER A 385 0.97 14.68 -17.28
N GLY A 386 0.81 13.95 -16.19
CA GLY A 386 -0.50 13.70 -15.54
C GLY A 386 -1.07 14.98 -14.91
N ALA A 387 -1.24 16.04 -15.69
CA ALA A 387 -2.00 17.23 -15.40
C ALA A 387 -3.43 16.97 -15.88
N GLY A 388 -4.21 16.27 -15.09
CA GLY A 388 -5.59 15.96 -15.43
C GLY A 388 -6.21 15.04 -14.41
N GLY A 389 -6.16 15.42 -13.14
CA GLY A 389 -7.16 14.95 -12.19
C GLY A 389 -8.51 15.40 -12.73
N ARG A 390 -9.26 14.50 -13.35
CA ARG A 390 -10.70 14.71 -13.45
C ARG A 390 -11.24 14.49 -12.05
N GLU A 391 -11.86 15.55 -11.55
CA GLU A 391 -12.62 15.65 -10.31
C GLU A 391 -13.62 14.49 -10.10
#